data_af13ae85af5fcea10488fc32db37cf98
#
_entry.id   af13ae85af5fcea10488fc32db37cf98
#
_cell.length_a   1.000
_cell.length_b   1.000
_cell.length_c   1.000
_cell.angle_alpha   90.00
_cell.angle_beta   90.00
_cell.angle_gamma   90.00
#
_symmetry.space_group_name_H-M   'P 1'
#
loop_
_entity.id
_entity.type
_entity.pdbx_description
1 polymer ?
#
loop_
_entity_poly.entity_id
_entity_poly.type
_entity_poly.pdbx_seq_one_letter_code
_entity_poly.pdbx_strand_id
1 'polypeptide(L)'
;MKVLAIATRPDCLDSDVLELLDELNQIKPVWVELGLQTIHPESARYIRRGYPLEVFDTAVHELKRRNLTVIVHVILFLPGETHEMMLETIDYLNHSNIDGIKLQLLHILKGTDLAVEYQKSLSDPAYTGPAFSYPGCGRIHPSAH
;
A
#
# COMPACT_ATOMS: atom_id res chain seq x y z
N MET A 1 4.98 23.20 -13.82
CA MET A 1 4.90 22.12 -12.81
C MET A 1 5.77 22.50 -11.62
N LYS A 2 5.24 22.49 -10.39
CA LYS A 2 5.98 22.97 -9.20
C LYS A 2 6.75 21.86 -8.48
N VAL A 3 6.30 20.62 -8.55
CA VAL A 3 6.87 19.44 -7.90
C VAL A 3 6.90 18.28 -8.90
N LEU A 4 7.92 17.43 -8.85
CA LEU A 4 7.98 16.16 -9.56
C LEU A 4 7.57 15.05 -8.57
N ALA A 5 6.44 14.39 -8.81
CA ALA A 5 6.00 13.25 -8.03
C ALA A 5 6.33 11.94 -8.77
N ILE A 6 7.00 11.03 -8.08
CA ILE A 6 7.44 9.73 -8.62
C ILE A 6 6.96 8.63 -7.69
N ALA A 7 6.12 7.72 -8.19
CA ALA A 7 5.69 6.54 -7.46
C ALA A 7 6.62 5.37 -7.75
N THR A 8 7.07 4.69 -6.70
CA THR A 8 7.95 3.53 -6.83
C THR A 8 7.75 2.53 -5.69
N ARG A 9 8.39 1.37 -5.84
CA ARG A 9 8.49 0.35 -4.80
C ARG A 9 9.78 0.58 -3.99
N PRO A 10 9.78 0.31 -2.68
CA PRO A 10 10.98 0.40 -1.84
C PRO A 10 12.16 -0.44 -2.34
N ASP A 11 11.89 -1.63 -2.87
CA ASP A 11 12.90 -2.56 -3.40
C ASP A 11 13.43 -2.20 -4.80
N CYS A 12 13.00 -1.07 -5.37
CA CYS A 12 13.50 -0.53 -6.64
C CYS A 12 14.40 0.72 -6.45
N LEU A 13 14.81 1.01 -5.22
CA LEU A 13 15.64 2.16 -4.88
C LEU A 13 17.10 1.71 -4.64
N ASP A 14 17.80 1.34 -5.70
CA ASP A 14 19.24 1.12 -5.65
C ASP A 14 20.02 2.44 -5.57
N SER A 15 21.35 2.36 -5.44
CA SER A 15 22.23 3.54 -5.29
C SER A 15 22.09 4.52 -6.46
N ASP A 16 22.03 4.01 -7.68
CA ASP A 16 22.01 4.84 -8.88
C ASP A 16 20.68 5.61 -9.00
N VAL A 17 19.57 4.95 -8.63
CA VAL A 17 18.24 5.60 -8.57
C VAL A 17 18.22 6.67 -7.47
N LEU A 18 18.77 6.37 -6.28
CA LEU A 18 18.84 7.35 -5.19
C LEU A 18 19.69 8.56 -5.52
N GLU A 19 20.81 8.38 -6.23
CA GLU A 19 21.65 9.48 -6.70
C GLU A 19 20.91 10.35 -7.73
N LEU A 20 20.23 9.73 -8.70
CA LEU A 20 19.43 10.45 -9.69
C LEU A 20 18.29 11.25 -9.04
N LEU A 21 17.60 10.68 -8.03
CA LEU A 21 16.55 11.38 -7.31
C LEU A 21 17.09 12.59 -6.54
N ASP A 22 18.28 12.47 -5.95
CA ASP A 22 18.94 13.57 -5.26
C ASP A 22 19.33 14.69 -6.22
N GLU A 23 19.95 14.36 -7.36
CA GLU A 23 20.28 15.33 -8.41
C GLU A 23 19.02 16.06 -8.91
N LEU A 24 17.94 15.33 -9.17
CA LEU A 24 16.66 15.93 -9.59
C LEU A 24 16.08 16.85 -8.52
N ASN A 25 16.21 16.51 -7.24
CA ASN A 25 15.73 17.30 -6.13
C ASN A 25 16.48 18.63 -5.98
N GLN A 26 17.75 18.70 -6.40
CA GLN A 26 18.51 19.96 -6.46
C GLN A 26 17.96 20.94 -7.52
N ILE A 27 17.36 20.41 -8.58
CA ILE A 27 16.79 21.20 -9.68
C ILE A 27 15.33 21.58 -9.39
N LYS A 28 14.55 20.63 -8.84
CA LYS A 28 13.13 20.77 -8.57
C LYS A 28 12.71 19.84 -7.44
N PRO A 29 11.88 20.30 -6.50
CA PRO A 29 11.38 19.44 -5.42
C PRO A 29 10.81 18.12 -5.95
N VAL A 30 11.33 17.02 -5.43
CA VAL A 30 10.89 15.66 -5.76
C VAL A 30 10.12 15.08 -4.59
N TRP A 31 8.92 14.55 -4.87
CA TRP A 31 8.12 13.74 -3.95
C TRP A 31 8.22 12.28 -4.38
N VAL A 32 8.69 11.44 -3.48
CA VAL A 32 8.76 10.00 -3.70
C VAL A 32 7.56 9.35 -3.03
N GLU A 33 6.69 8.76 -3.83
CA GLU A 33 5.51 8.02 -3.37
C GLU A 33 5.87 6.54 -3.24
N LEU A 34 6.00 6.05 -2.01
CA LEU A 34 6.39 4.67 -1.69
C LEU A 34 5.17 3.79 -1.43
N GLY A 35 5.12 2.63 -2.07
CA GLY A 35 4.12 1.62 -1.81
C GLY A 35 4.47 0.80 -0.58
N LEU A 36 3.83 1.00 0.56
CA LEU A 36 3.88 0.12 1.74
C LEU A 36 2.70 -0.83 1.76
N GLN A 37 1.53 -0.29 1.57
CA GLN A 37 0.19 -0.89 1.59
C GLN A 37 -0.27 -1.27 3.01
N THR A 38 0.52 -2.01 3.78
CA THR A 38 0.28 -2.46 5.15
C THR A 38 1.61 -2.84 5.82
N ILE A 39 1.66 -2.78 7.15
CA ILE A 39 2.79 -3.31 7.93
C ILE A 39 2.66 -4.82 8.21
N HIS A 40 1.47 -5.39 8.09
CA HIS A 40 1.17 -6.77 8.48
C HIS A 40 1.73 -7.77 7.46
N PRO A 41 2.63 -8.68 7.88
CA PRO A 41 3.33 -9.59 6.97
C PRO A 41 2.39 -10.58 6.27
N GLU A 42 1.30 -11.02 6.93
CA GLU A 42 0.29 -11.91 6.34
C GLU A 42 -0.43 -11.22 5.18
N SER A 43 -0.93 -9.99 5.41
CA SER A 43 -1.57 -9.18 4.37
C SER A 43 -0.61 -8.85 3.24
N ALA A 44 0.63 -8.47 3.56
CA ALA A 44 1.67 -8.18 2.56
C ALA A 44 1.97 -9.39 1.67
N ARG A 45 2.00 -10.59 2.26
CA ARG A 45 2.17 -11.86 1.52
C ARG A 45 0.96 -12.14 0.65
N TYR A 46 -0.24 -11.96 1.19
CA TYR A 46 -1.50 -12.19 0.47
C TYR A 46 -1.61 -11.31 -0.78
N ILE A 47 -1.32 -10.02 -0.69
CA ILE A 47 -1.31 -9.10 -1.84
C ILE A 47 -0.07 -9.24 -2.73
N ARG A 48 0.82 -10.18 -2.41
CA ARG A 48 2.07 -10.42 -3.16
C ARG A 48 2.95 -9.16 -3.26
N ARG A 49 3.07 -8.41 -2.16
CA ARG A 49 3.89 -7.19 -2.11
C ARG A 49 5.34 -7.43 -2.57
N GLY A 50 5.94 -8.58 -2.21
CA GLY A 50 7.21 -9.04 -2.75
C GLY A 50 8.47 -8.58 -1.99
N TYR A 51 8.34 -7.76 -0.95
CA TYR A 51 9.43 -7.32 -0.07
C TYR A 51 8.98 -7.24 1.40
N PRO A 52 9.87 -7.46 2.37
CA PRO A 52 9.57 -7.33 3.79
C PRO A 52 9.56 -5.86 4.25
N LEU A 53 9.08 -5.61 5.49
CA LEU A 53 8.93 -4.26 6.04
C LEU A 53 10.27 -3.52 6.17
N GLU A 54 11.34 -4.23 6.51
CA GLU A 54 12.69 -3.68 6.69
C GLU A 54 13.25 -3.01 5.42
N VAL A 55 12.82 -3.48 4.24
CA VAL A 55 13.18 -2.86 2.96
C VAL A 55 12.51 -1.49 2.81
N PHE A 56 11.26 -1.36 3.27
CA PHE A 56 10.58 -0.07 3.32
C PHE A 56 11.28 0.88 4.30
N ASP A 57 11.61 0.44 5.49
CA ASP A 57 12.29 1.27 6.50
C ASP A 57 13.65 1.78 5.99
N THR A 58 14.42 0.90 5.34
CA THR A 58 15.68 1.25 4.71
C THR A 58 15.48 2.30 3.61
N ALA A 59 14.48 2.12 2.77
CA ALA A 59 14.16 3.07 1.69
C ALA A 59 13.78 4.45 2.23
N VAL A 60 12.92 4.51 3.26
CA VAL A 60 12.56 5.77 3.93
C VAL A 60 13.82 6.45 4.50
N HIS A 61 14.66 5.70 5.21
CA HIS A 61 15.91 6.23 5.78
C HIS A 61 16.81 6.85 4.70
N GLU A 62 17.03 6.13 3.59
CA GLU A 62 17.90 6.59 2.50
C GLU A 62 17.33 7.83 1.77
N LEU A 63 16.01 7.89 1.56
CA LEU A 63 15.36 9.05 0.96
C LEU A 63 15.42 10.28 1.89
N LYS A 64 15.13 10.08 3.18
CA LYS A 64 15.16 11.18 4.16
C LYS A 64 16.56 11.72 4.41
N ARG A 65 17.59 10.86 4.34
CA ARG A 65 19.00 11.28 4.42
C ARG A 65 19.39 12.22 3.28
N ARG A 66 18.69 12.14 2.14
CA ARG A 66 18.86 13.01 0.96
C ARG A 66 17.86 14.18 0.92
N ASN A 67 17.14 14.43 2.03
CA ASN A 67 16.13 15.48 2.14
C ASN A 67 15.02 15.39 1.07
N LEU A 68 14.71 14.18 0.59
CA LEU A 68 13.58 13.93 -0.28
C LEU A 68 12.27 13.89 0.50
N THR A 69 11.20 14.39 -0.11
CA THR A 69 9.84 14.28 0.45
C THR A 69 9.30 12.88 0.19
N VAL A 70 8.86 12.20 1.25
CA VAL A 70 8.36 10.82 1.21
C VAL A 70 6.88 10.79 1.53
N ILE A 71 6.08 10.31 0.57
CA ILE A 71 4.64 10.06 0.73
C ILE A 71 4.43 8.55 0.68
N VAL A 72 3.70 7.99 1.64
CA VAL A 72 3.49 6.54 1.75
C VAL A 72 2.08 6.16 1.34
N HIS A 73 1.97 5.20 0.43
CA HIS A 73 0.68 4.63 0.03
C HIS A 73 0.27 3.50 0.97
N VAL A 74 -0.93 3.60 1.51
CA VAL A 74 -1.59 2.59 2.35
C VAL A 74 -2.90 2.18 1.67
N ILE A 75 -3.17 0.88 1.63
CA ILE A 75 -4.45 0.35 1.14
C ILE A 75 -5.28 -0.08 2.34
N LEU A 76 -6.45 0.52 2.49
CA LEU A 76 -7.42 0.15 3.51
C LEU A 76 -8.31 -1.01 3.03
N PHE A 77 -8.79 -1.80 3.98
CA PHE A 77 -9.68 -2.94 3.76
C PHE A 77 -9.07 -4.07 2.93
N LEU A 78 -7.76 -4.31 3.15
CA LEU A 78 -7.15 -5.54 2.64
C LEU A 78 -7.85 -6.76 3.24
N PRO A 79 -8.04 -7.83 2.44
CA PRO A 79 -8.72 -9.03 2.93
C PRO A 79 -8.05 -9.61 4.16
N GLY A 80 -8.84 -9.85 5.21
CA GLY A 80 -8.37 -10.35 6.50
C GLY A 80 -7.89 -9.28 7.48
N GLU A 81 -7.74 -8.02 7.06
CA GLU A 81 -7.39 -6.94 7.99
C GLU A 81 -8.60 -6.43 8.77
N THR A 82 -8.42 -6.29 10.08
CA THR A 82 -9.39 -5.65 10.98
C THR A 82 -9.19 -4.14 10.99
N HIS A 83 -10.14 -3.44 11.61
CA HIS A 83 -10.02 -1.99 11.82
C HIS A 83 -8.78 -1.63 12.66
N GLU A 84 -8.51 -2.43 13.70
CA GLU A 84 -7.35 -2.27 14.57
C GLU A 84 -6.05 -2.41 13.78
N MET A 85 -5.93 -3.40 12.91
CA MET A 85 -4.76 -3.60 12.06
C MET A 85 -4.50 -2.41 11.10
N MET A 86 -5.57 -1.84 10.55
CA MET A 86 -5.45 -0.62 9.74
C MET A 86 -4.93 0.56 10.57
N LEU A 87 -5.43 0.73 11.82
CA LEU A 87 -4.95 1.76 12.73
C LEU A 87 -3.49 1.53 13.15
N GLU A 88 -3.07 0.29 13.40
CA GLU A 88 -1.68 -0.04 13.69
C GLU A 88 -0.74 0.36 12.54
N THR A 89 -1.17 0.17 11.28
CA THR A 89 -0.41 0.63 10.12
C THR A 89 -0.26 2.16 10.11
N ILE A 90 -1.31 2.89 10.42
CA ILE A 90 -1.25 4.36 10.49
C ILE A 90 -0.40 4.82 11.67
N ASP A 91 -0.53 4.18 12.83
CA ASP A 91 0.27 4.51 14.02
C ASP A 91 1.76 4.28 13.78
N TYR A 92 2.12 3.17 13.15
CA TYR A 92 3.49 2.89 12.72
C TYR A 92 4.05 4.01 11.84
N LEU A 93 3.26 4.48 10.86
CA LEU A 93 3.69 5.54 9.96
C LEU A 93 3.77 6.91 10.65
N ASN A 94 2.94 7.18 11.66
CA ASN A 94 3.06 8.39 12.48
C ASN A 94 4.37 8.49 13.26
N HIS A 95 4.98 7.34 13.57
CA HIS A 95 6.29 7.26 14.22
C HIS A 95 7.46 7.10 13.23
N SER A 96 7.15 6.94 11.94
CA SER A 96 8.15 6.90 10.87
C SER A 96 8.48 8.32 10.39
N ASN A 97 9.73 8.52 9.96
CA ASN A 97 10.16 9.83 9.45
C ASN A 97 9.69 10.03 7.99
N ILE A 98 8.37 10.20 7.79
CA ILE A 98 7.74 10.44 6.49
C ILE A 98 7.05 11.80 6.48
N ASP A 99 6.71 12.33 5.30
CA ASP A 99 6.08 13.64 5.15
C ASP A 99 4.56 13.55 4.93
N GLY A 100 4.06 12.40 4.52
CA GLY A 100 2.62 12.23 4.34
C GLY A 100 2.19 10.80 4.01
N ILE A 101 0.88 10.57 4.16
CA ILE A 101 0.24 9.28 3.87
C ILE A 101 -0.85 9.50 2.82
N LYS A 102 -0.89 8.62 1.83
CA LYS A 102 -1.94 8.57 0.81
C LYS A 102 -2.78 7.31 1.03
N LEU A 103 -3.97 7.52 1.60
CA LEU A 103 -4.91 6.43 1.84
C LEU A 103 -5.65 6.07 0.56
N GLN A 104 -5.68 4.79 0.27
CA GLN A 104 -6.39 4.22 -0.88
C GLN A 104 -7.33 3.11 -0.40
N LEU A 105 -8.47 2.97 -1.04
CA LEU A 105 -9.34 1.83 -0.85
C LEU A 105 -8.89 0.68 -1.77
N LEU A 106 -9.08 -0.54 -1.31
CA LEU A 106 -8.86 -1.72 -2.14
C LEU A 106 -9.78 -1.69 -3.35
N HIS A 107 -9.22 -1.77 -4.54
CA HIS A 107 -9.96 -1.92 -5.80
C HIS A 107 -9.80 -3.33 -6.35
N ILE A 108 -10.91 -4.06 -6.47
CA ILE A 108 -10.94 -5.41 -7.02
C ILE A 108 -11.21 -5.33 -8.52
N LEU A 109 -10.19 -5.59 -9.32
CA LEU A 109 -10.28 -5.51 -10.78
C LEU A 109 -10.75 -6.84 -11.37
N LYS A 110 -11.67 -6.77 -12.32
CA LYS A 110 -12.17 -7.94 -13.07
C LYS A 110 -11.01 -8.66 -13.77
N GLY A 111 -11.02 -10.00 -13.71
CA GLY A 111 -9.99 -10.84 -14.36
C GLY A 111 -8.73 -11.06 -13.51
N THR A 112 -8.73 -10.65 -12.24
CA THR A 112 -7.65 -10.92 -11.29
C THR A 112 -7.98 -12.09 -10.37
N ASP A 113 -6.96 -12.73 -9.78
CA ASP A 113 -7.13 -13.77 -8.75
C ASP A 113 -7.97 -13.26 -7.58
N LEU A 114 -7.76 -12.00 -7.19
CA LEU A 114 -8.50 -11.35 -6.11
C LEU A 114 -10.01 -11.25 -6.44
N ALA A 115 -10.36 -10.99 -7.70
CA ALA A 115 -11.76 -10.96 -8.13
C ALA A 115 -12.40 -12.36 -8.06
N VAL A 116 -11.66 -13.41 -8.38
CA VAL A 116 -12.12 -14.81 -8.26
C VAL A 116 -12.36 -15.16 -6.78
N GLU A 117 -11.43 -14.80 -5.90
CA GLU A 117 -11.59 -15.03 -4.46
C GLU A 117 -12.75 -14.24 -3.86
N TYR A 118 -12.91 -12.99 -4.26
CA TYR A 118 -14.04 -12.17 -3.84
C TYR A 118 -15.38 -12.79 -4.24
N GLN A 119 -15.50 -13.28 -5.48
CA GLN A 119 -16.71 -13.96 -5.93
C GLN A 119 -17.00 -15.24 -5.12
N LYS A 120 -15.96 -16.02 -4.81
CA LYS A 120 -16.10 -17.22 -3.94
C LYS A 120 -16.59 -16.83 -2.54
N SER A 121 -16.05 -15.77 -1.94
CA SER A 121 -16.46 -15.29 -0.62
C SER A 121 -17.95 -14.88 -0.55
N LEU A 122 -18.51 -14.48 -1.68
CA LEU A 122 -19.93 -14.11 -1.78
C LEU A 122 -20.86 -15.31 -2.03
N SER A 123 -20.39 -16.31 -2.78
CA SER A 123 -21.24 -17.40 -3.30
C SER A 123 -21.07 -18.74 -2.59
N ASP A 124 -19.95 -18.96 -1.89
CA ASP A 124 -19.64 -20.24 -1.26
C ASP A 124 -19.79 -20.14 0.27
N PRO A 125 -20.80 -20.80 0.86
CA PRO A 125 -20.99 -20.86 2.32
C PRO A 125 -19.83 -21.54 3.06
N ALA A 126 -19.04 -22.36 2.37
CA ALA A 126 -17.88 -23.07 2.92
C ALA A 126 -16.55 -22.30 2.70
N TYR A 127 -16.60 -21.06 2.23
CA TYR A 127 -15.41 -20.25 2.02
C TYR A 127 -14.66 -20.02 3.34
N THR A 128 -13.41 -20.44 3.39
CA THR A 128 -12.50 -20.32 4.55
C THR A 128 -11.37 -19.32 4.35
N GLY A 129 -11.38 -18.60 3.24
CA GLY A 129 -10.39 -17.57 2.95
C GLY A 129 -10.58 -16.29 3.77
N PRO A 130 -9.72 -15.28 3.57
CA PRO A 130 -9.79 -14.03 4.31
C PRO A 130 -11.09 -13.27 4.07
N ALA A 131 -11.62 -12.65 5.11
CA ALA A 131 -12.84 -11.84 5.01
C ALA A 131 -12.60 -10.56 4.21
N PHE A 132 -13.54 -10.23 3.34
CA PHE A 132 -13.58 -8.96 2.62
C PHE A 132 -14.49 -7.99 3.38
N SER A 133 -13.90 -7.03 4.07
CA SER A 133 -14.63 -6.02 4.87
C SER A 133 -14.71 -4.70 4.10
N TYR A 134 -15.86 -4.43 3.48
CA TYR A 134 -16.13 -3.12 2.87
C TYR A 134 -17.12 -2.34 3.74
N PRO A 135 -16.79 -1.12 4.19
CA PRO A 135 -17.79 -0.27 4.83
C PRO A 135 -18.81 0.14 3.76
N GLY A 136 -20.05 -0.32 3.91
CA GLY A 136 -21.16 0.01 3.02
C GLY A 136 -21.55 -1.07 2.02
N CYS A 137 -20.86 -2.18 1.88
CA CYS A 137 -21.39 -3.40 1.29
C CYS A 137 -22.23 -4.16 2.34
N GLY A 138 -23.41 -3.63 2.66
CA GLY A 138 -24.52 -4.52 2.98
C GLY A 138 -24.56 -5.56 1.84
N ARG A 139 -24.73 -6.87 2.19
CA ARG A 139 -24.83 -7.96 1.21
C ARG A 139 -25.61 -7.47 -0.01
N ILE A 140 -24.91 -7.32 -1.14
CA ILE A 140 -25.60 -7.19 -2.40
C ILE A 140 -26.21 -8.57 -2.62
N HIS A 141 -27.47 -8.71 -2.20
CA HIS A 141 -28.27 -9.84 -2.66
C HIS A 141 -28.27 -9.74 -4.18
N PRO A 142 -27.90 -10.79 -4.92
CA PRO A 142 -28.22 -10.84 -6.31
C PRO A 142 -29.75 -10.84 -6.40
N SER A 143 -30.34 -9.69 -6.76
CA SER A 143 -31.70 -9.64 -7.21
C SER A 143 -31.78 -10.53 -8.44
N ALA A 144 -32.56 -11.61 -8.31
CA ALA A 144 -33.00 -12.44 -9.41
C ALA A 144 -33.60 -11.57 -10.52
N HIS A 145 -33.06 -11.67 -11.72
CA HIS A 145 -33.77 -11.57 -12.98
C HIS A 145 -33.07 -12.45 -13.99
#